data_ed0016f68070c9ffc47b759b87cbcf89
#
_entry.id   ed0016f68070c9ffc47b759b87cbcf89
#
_cell.length_a   1.000
_cell.length_b   1.000
_cell.length_c   1.000
_cell.angle_alpha   90.00
_cell.angle_beta   90.00
_cell.angle_gamma   90.00
#
_symmetry.space_group_name_H-M   'P 1'
#
loop_
_entity.id
_entity.type
_entity.pdbx_description
1 polymer ?
#
loop_
_entity_poly.entity_id
_entity_poly.type
_entity_poly.pdbx_seq_one_letter_code
_entity_poly.pdbx_strand_id
1 'polypeptide(L)'
;DQALGFNRVAPYNYNPGWHQPFTSSHLVVNLDVWRGLDEADQSMLNLGCTAAVTRNLAQAEALQGKVIEGFADIGVSAEILPESLLRELNKVSDQILEEEAAKDADFAEILASQRAFRRQYAEWKSRAYLPRDF
;
A
#
# COMPACT_ATOMS: atom_id res chain seq x y z
N ASP A 1 7.12 11.43 2.00
CA ASP A 1 6.90 12.75 1.39
C ASP A 1 7.80 13.83 2.00
N GLN A 2 7.84 13.98 3.34
CA GLN A 2 8.71 14.99 4.00
C GLN A 2 10.19 14.81 3.64
N ALA A 3 10.73 13.60 3.73
CA ALA A 3 12.13 13.31 3.38
C ALA A 3 12.48 13.61 1.91
N LEU A 4 11.49 13.63 1.02
CA LEU A 4 11.63 13.97 -0.40
C LEU A 4 11.40 15.46 -0.67
N GLY A 5 11.07 16.24 0.35
CA GLY A 5 10.87 17.70 0.24
C GLY A 5 9.55 18.10 -0.43
N PHE A 6 8.56 17.21 -0.55
CA PHE A 6 7.27 17.52 -1.17
C PHE A 6 6.49 18.63 -0.44
N ASN A 7 6.71 18.77 0.86
CA ASN A 7 6.15 19.84 1.67
C ASN A 7 6.47 21.26 1.16
N ARG A 8 7.53 21.42 0.36
CA ARG A 8 7.93 22.73 -0.22
C ARG A 8 7.03 23.16 -1.37
N VAL A 9 6.34 22.22 -2.01
CA VAL A 9 5.49 22.45 -3.18
C VAL A 9 4.02 22.06 -2.96
N ALA A 10 3.73 21.28 -1.93
CA ALA A 10 2.40 20.80 -1.59
C ALA A 10 2.16 20.91 -0.07
N PRO A 11 1.47 21.99 0.39
CA PRO A 11 1.27 22.24 1.83
C PRO A 11 0.14 21.43 2.45
N TYR A 12 -0.61 20.66 1.66
CA TYR A 12 -1.70 19.83 2.14
C TYR A 12 -1.35 18.35 1.99
N ASN A 13 -1.52 17.58 3.07
CA ASN A 13 -1.34 16.13 3.09
C ASN A 13 -2.66 15.46 3.49
N TYR A 14 -3.32 14.81 2.54
CA TYR A 14 -4.62 14.18 2.75
C TYR A 14 -4.48 12.70 3.07
N ASN A 15 -5.21 12.27 4.10
CA ASN A 15 -5.28 10.89 4.56
C ASN A 15 -6.74 10.38 4.58
N PRO A 16 -6.99 9.08 4.40
CA PRO A 16 -6.04 8.03 4.02
C PRO A 16 -5.63 8.13 2.54
N GLY A 17 -4.50 7.49 2.19
CA GLY A 17 -4.09 7.30 0.79
C GLY A 17 -5.02 6.31 0.09
N TRP A 18 -6.12 6.81 -0.47
CA TRP A 18 -7.20 5.98 -1.04
C TRP A 18 -6.81 5.22 -2.30
N HIS A 19 -5.97 5.81 -3.15
CA HIS A 19 -5.58 5.26 -4.46
C HIS A 19 -4.46 4.24 -4.38
N GLN A 20 -3.58 4.35 -3.39
CA GLN A 20 -2.45 3.44 -3.20
C GLN A 20 -2.16 3.27 -1.70
N PRO A 21 -3.02 2.53 -0.98
CA PRO A 21 -2.87 2.36 0.47
C PRO A 21 -1.67 1.50 0.87
N PHE A 22 -1.08 0.78 -0.10
CA PHE A 22 0.06 -0.09 0.11
C PHE A 22 0.98 -0.09 -1.12
N THR A 23 2.29 -0.08 -0.89
CA THR A 23 3.31 -0.24 -1.93
C THR A 23 4.16 -1.46 -1.64
N SER A 24 4.31 -2.34 -2.62
CA SER A 24 5.23 -3.47 -2.57
C SER A 24 6.51 -3.13 -3.31
N SER A 25 7.64 -3.19 -2.62
CA SER A 25 8.95 -3.05 -3.24
C SER A 25 9.46 -4.40 -3.69
N HIS A 26 10.02 -4.46 -4.89
CA HIS A 26 10.53 -5.69 -5.49
C HIS A 26 12.02 -5.57 -5.78
N LEU A 27 12.78 -6.60 -5.41
CA LEU A 27 14.13 -6.80 -5.90
C LEU A 27 14.05 -7.55 -7.23
N VAL A 28 14.48 -6.92 -8.31
CA VAL A 28 14.54 -7.53 -9.64
C VAL A 28 15.99 -7.91 -9.93
N VAL A 29 16.22 -9.19 -10.25
CA VAL A 29 17.53 -9.72 -10.56
C VAL A 29 17.51 -10.26 -11.99
N ASN A 30 18.55 -9.96 -12.78
CA ASN A 30 18.72 -10.58 -14.08
C ASN A 30 18.75 -12.12 -13.94
N LEU A 31 18.02 -12.83 -14.80
CA LEU A 31 17.82 -14.28 -14.67
C LEU A 31 19.11 -15.08 -14.76
N ASP A 32 20.06 -14.66 -15.63
CA ASP A 32 21.33 -15.38 -15.79
C ASP A 32 22.23 -15.15 -14.59
N VAL A 33 22.21 -13.94 -14.01
CA VAL A 33 22.90 -13.65 -12.74
C VAL A 33 22.31 -14.50 -11.63
N TRP A 34 20.96 -14.56 -11.52
CA TRP A 34 20.27 -15.39 -10.52
C TRP A 34 20.65 -16.87 -10.62
N ARG A 35 20.68 -17.41 -11.84
CA ARG A 35 21.07 -18.82 -12.10
C ARG A 35 22.55 -19.10 -11.82
N GLY A 36 23.39 -18.07 -11.87
CA GLY A 36 24.81 -18.17 -11.55
C GLY A 36 25.13 -18.12 -10.05
N LEU A 37 24.16 -17.71 -9.21
CA LEU A 37 24.28 -17.74 -7.76
C LEU A 37 24.14 -19.18 -7.26
N ASP A 38 24.87 -19.52 -6.20
CA ASP A 38 24.64 -20.75 -5.50
C ASP A 38 23.36 -20.72 -4.63
N GLU A 39 22.96 -21.87 -4.12
CA GLU A 39 21.73 -22.02 -3.31
C GLU A 39 21.78 -21.18 -2.02
N ALA A 40 22.96 -21.01 -1.42
CA ALA A 40 23.13 -20.25 -0.20
C ALA A 40 22.91 -18.76 -0.47
N ASP A 41 23.49 -18.23 -1.55
CA ASP A 41 23.33 -16.82 -1.97
C ASP A 41 21.86 -16.53 -2.34
N GLN A 42 21.22 -17.41 -3.09
CA GLN A 42 19.78 -17.27 -3.41
C GLN A 42 18.91 -17.27 -2.16
N SER A 43 19.22 -18.14 -1.21
CA SER A 43 18.52 -18.21 0.09
C SER A 43 18.75 -16.97 0.94
N MET A 44 19.96 -16.43 0.97
CA MET A 44 20.27 -15.19 1.68
C MET A 44 19.53 -14.00 1.09
N LEU A 45 19.44 -13.88 -0.22
CA LEU A 45 18.66 -12.82 -0.88
C LEU A 45 17.19 -12.91 -0.55
N ASN A 46 16.59 -14.10 -0.61
CA ASN A 46 15.19 -14.33 -0.25
C ASN A 46 14.92 -13.99 1.22
N LEU A 47 15.80 -14.43 2.12
CA LEU A 47 15.68 -14.12 3.55
C LEU A 47 15.84 -12.62 3.81
N GLY A 48 16.80 -11.97 3.16
CA GLY A 48 17.02 -10.54 3.24
C GLY A 48 15.78 -9.72 2.79
N CYS A 49 15.16 -10.12 1.68
CA CYS A 49 13.91 -9.51 1.22
C CYS A 49 12.78 -9.68 2.23
N THR A 50 12.62 -10.87 2.79
CA THR A 50 11.59 -11.16 3.81
C THR A 50 11.81 -10.33 5.08
N ALA A 51 13.05 -10.26 5.56
CA ALA A 51 13.43 -9.44 6.72
C ALA A 51 13.20 -7.94 6.46
N ALA A 52 13.50 -7.47 5.25
CA ALA A 52 13.29 -6.08 4.86
C ALA A 52 11.81 -5.68 4.90
N VAL A 53 10.89 -6.55 4.47
CA VAL A 53 9.44 -6.28 4.55
C VAL A 53 9.02 -6.02 6.00
N THR A 54 9.36 -6.91 6.93
CA THR A 54 9.01 -6.78 8.34
C THR A 54 9.62 -5.53 8.96
N ARG A 55 10.90 -5.28 8.71
CA ARG A 55 11.60 -4.10 9.22
C ARG A 55 10.99 -2.80 8.70
N ASN A 56 10.76 -2.72 7.40
CA ASN A 56 10.23 -1.50 6.77
C ASN A 56 8.81 -1.20 7.27
N LEU A 57 7.96 -2.22 7.41
CA LEU A 57 6.62 -2.05 7.97
C LEU A 57 6.69 -1.51 9.41
N ALA A 58 7.49 -2.12 10.27
CA ALA A 58 7.63 -1.68 11.65
C ALA A 58 8.17 -0.25 11.76
N GLN A 59 9.17 0.11 10.95
CA GLN A 59 9.72 1.47 10.92
C GLN A 59 8.71 2.49 10.37
N ALA A 60 7.98 2.15 9.31
CA ALA A 60 6.97 3.03 8.75
C ALA A 60 5.88 3.34 9.79
N GLU A 61 5.31 2.33 10.41
CA GLU A 61 4.29 2.51 11.45
C GLU A 61 4.80 3.33 12.65
N ALA A 62 6.02 3.07 13.11
CA ALA A 62 6.60 3.78 14.26
C ALA A 62 6.87 5.28 14.00
N LEU A 63 7.11 5.66 12.73
CA LEU A 63 7.51 7.04 12.39
C LEU A 63 6.34 7.95 12.05
N GLN A 64 5.21 7.42 11.54
CA GLN A 64 4.14 8.24 10.94
C GLN A 64 3.54 9.23 11.94
N GLY A 65 3.27 8.82 13.18
CA GLY A 65 2.71 9.71 14.20
C GLY A 65 3.59 10.94 14.43
N LYS A 66 4.87 10.72 14.67
CA LYS A 66 5.84 11.79 14.88
C LYS A 66 6.00 12.72 13.66
N VAL A 67 5.93 12.17 12.45
CA VAL A 67 6.02 12.96 11.23
C VAL A 67 4.80 13.87 11.09
N ILE A 68 3.60 13.35 11.36
CA ILE A 68 2.35 14.13 11.30
C ILE A 68 2.33 15.23 12.37
N GLU A 69 2.79 14.94 13.59
CA GLU A 69 2.93 15.94 14.65
C GLU A 69 3.82 17.13 14.22
N GLY A 70 4.91 16.85 13.49
CA GLY A 70 5.82 17.89 13.01
C GLY A 70 5.35 18.64 11.75
N PHE A 71 4.22 18.31 11.16
CA PHE A 71 3.76 18.95 9.93
C PHE A 71 3.47 20.44 10.09
N ALA A 72 2.87 20.85 11.20
CA ALA A 72 2.58 22.26 11.48
C ALA A 72 3.84 23.14 11.49
N ASP A 73 4.95 22.62 12.01
CA ASP A 73 6.23 23.34 12.12
C ASP A 73 6.87 23.64 10.75
N ILE A 74 6.49 22.88 9.74
CA ILE A 74 6.98 23.03 8.36
C ILE A 74 5.93 23.56 7.39
N GLY A 75 4.80 24.08 7.92
CA GLY A 75 3.73 24.69 7.12
C GLY A 75 2.90 23.70 6.32
N VAL A 76 2.81 22.43 6.77
CA VAL A 76 1.96 21.40 6.17
C VAL A 76 0.71 21.20 7.00
N SER A 77 -0.45 21.08 6.34
CA SER A 77 -1.70 20.67 6.98
C SER A 77 -1.96 19.17 6.74
N ALA A 78 -2.17 18.41 7.81
CA ALA A 78 -2.61 17.03 7.74
C ALA A 78 -4.15 16.99 7.77
N GLU A 79 -4.74 16.65 6.65
CA GLU A 79 -6.19 16.65 6.45
C GLU A 79 -6.74 15.23 6.37
N ILE A 80 -7.99 15.07 6.79
CA ILE A 80 -8.73 13.80 6.63
C ILE A 80 -9.71 13.95 5.47
N LEU A 81 -9.63 13.04 4.51
CA LEU A 81 -10.60 12.98 3.42
C LEU A 81 -12.00 12.68 3.98
N PRO A 82 -13.02 13.46 3.58
CA PRO A 82 -14.40 13.18 3.98
C PRO A 82 -14.85 11.78 3.55
N GLU A 83 -15.59 11.08 4.41
CA GLU A 83 -16.08 9.74 4.11
C GLU A 83 -16.97 9.71 2.85
N SER A 84 -17.75 10.77 2.62
CA SER A 84 -18.56 10.91 1.41
C SER A 84 -17.72 10.89 0.14
N LEU A 85 -16.58 11.58 0.16
CA LEU A 85 -15.64 11.57 -0.96
C LEU A 85 -15.01 10.18 -1.17
N LEU A 86 -14.58 9.52 -0.08
CA LEU A 86 -14.03 8.17 -0.17
C LEU A 86 -15.04 7.17 -0.75
N ARG A 87 -16.33 7.30 -0.41
CA ARG A 87 -17.40 6.47 -0.98
C ARG A 87 -17.58 6.71 -2.47
N GLU A 88 -17.55 7.98 -2.92
CA GLU A 88 -17.69 8.31 -4.34
C GLU A 88 -16.46 7.82 -5.14
N LEU A 89 -15.26 8.00 -4.61
CA LEU A 89 -14.03 7.48 -5.23
C LEU A 89 -14.06 5.95 -5.37
N ASN A 90 -14.55 5.24 -4.35
CA ASN A 90 -14.71 3.78 -4.42
C ASN A 90 -15.71 3.37 -5.51
N LYS A 91 -16.84 4.06 -5.59
CA LYS A 91 -17.87 3.80 -6.61
C LYS A 91 -17.34 4.01 -8.02
N VAL A 92 -16.63 5.12 -8.27
CA VAL A 92 -16.01 5.40 -9.57
C VAL A 92 -14.93 4.36 -9.89
N SER A 93 -14.12 3.96 -8.91
CA SER A 93 -13.12 2.90 -9.08
C SER A 93 -13.76 1.57 -9.46
N ASP A 94 -14.84 1.19 -8.81
CA ASP A 94 -15.55 -0.06 -9.12
C ASP A 94 -16.12 -0.02 -10.55
N GLN A 95 -16.64 1.12 -11.01
CA GLN A 95 -17.11 1.27 -12.40
C GLN A 95 -15.98 1.09 -13.42
N ILE A 96 -14.84 1.74 -13.20
CA ILE A 96 -13.67 1.62 -14.09
C ILE A 96 -13.16 0.19 -14.11
N LEU A 97 -13.08 -0.48 -12.97
CA LEU A 97 -12.66 -1.88 -12.91
C LEU A 97 -13.58 -2.82 -13.69
N GLU A 98 -14.90 -2.59 -13.68
CA GLU A 98 -15.84 -3.37 -14.51
C GLU A 98 -15.65 -3.07 -16.01
N GLU A 99 -15.44 -1.80 -16.36
CA GLU A 99 -15.22 -1.40 -17.75
C GLU A 99 -13.92 -2.01 -18.30
N GLU A 100 -12.85 -2.08 -17.51
CA GLU A 100 -11.60 -2.71 -17.93
C GLU A 100 -11.72 -4.24 -17.98
N ALA A 101 -12.41 -4.85 -17.03
CA ALA A 101 -12.68 -6.28 -17.04
C ALA A 101 -13.52 -6.73 -18.25
N ALA A 102 -14.40 -5.85 -18.76
CA ALA A 102 -15.17 -6.13 -19.96
C ALA A 102 -14.33 -6.11 -21.25
N LYS A 103 -13.14 -5.50 -21.23
CA LYS A 103 -12.26 -5.36 -22.40
C LYS A 103 -11.13 -6.39 -22.43
N ASP A 104 -10.74 -6.91 -21.28
CA ASP A 104 -9.57 -7.77 -21.10
C ASP A 104 -9.90 -8.97 -20.21
N ALA A 105 -9.77 -10.18 -20.76
CA ALA A 105 -10.10 -11.42 -20.08
C ALA A 105 -9.12 -11.74 -18.93
N ASP A 106 -7.83 -11.43 -19.09
CA ASP A 106 -6.82 -11.66 -18.06
C ASP A 106 -7.06 -10.70 -16.88
N PHE A 107 -7.39 -9.44 -17.18
CA PHE A 107 -7.80 -8.48 -16.16
C PHE A 107 -9.05 -8.94 -15.41
N ALA A 108 -10.06 -9.45 -16.12
CA ALA A 108 -11.28 -9.98 -15.52
C ALA A 108 -11.00 -11.14 -14.56
N GLU A 109 -10.12 -12.07 -14.93
CA GLU A 109 -9.73 -13.20 -14.10
C GLU A 109 -9.02 -12.74 -12.82
N ILE A 110 -8.06 -11.82 -12.95
CA ILE A 110 -7.34 -11.24 -11.81
C ILE A 110 -8.30 -10.52 -10.88
N LEU A 111 -9.20 -9.69 -11.42
CA LEU A 111 -10.19 -8.95 -10.63
C LEU A 111 -11.13 -9.91 -9.89
N ALA A 112 -11.59 -10.98 -10.55
CA ALA A 112 -12.43 -12.00 -9.92
C ALA A 112 -11.70 -12.70 -8.76
N SER A 113 -10.42 -13.05 -8.92
CA SER A 113 -9.58 -13.64 -7.90
C SER A 113 -9.41 -12.70 -6.69
N GLN A 114 -9.09 -11.43 -6.93
CA GLN A 114 -8.98 -10.42 -5.86
C GLN A 114 -10.29 -10.24 -5.11
N ARG A 115 -11.43 -10.20 -5.81
CA ARG A 115 -12.76 -10.08 -5.19
C ARG A 115 -13.13 -11.30 -4.36
N ALA A 116 -12.76 -12.50 -4.82
CA ALA A 116 -12.95 -13.73 -4.06
C ALA A 116 -12.16 -13.70 -2.75
N PHE A 117 -10.88 -13.33 -2.81
CA PHE A 117 -10.05 -13.15 -1.61
C PHE A 117 -10.63 -12.08 -0.67
N ARG A 118 -11.03 -10.92 -1.19
CA ARG A 118 -11.61 -9.84 -0.35
C ARG A 118 -12.86 -10.31 0.40
N ARG A 119 -13.74 -11.09 -0.24
CA ARG A 119 -14.93 -11.67 0.44
C ARG A 119 -14.54 -12.63 1.56
N GLN A 120 -13.57 -13.52 1.33
CA GLN A 120 -13.08 -14.44 2.36
C GLN A 120 -12.40 -13.69 3.51
N TYR A 121 -11.56 -12.72 3.16
CA TYR A 121 -10.83 -11.92 4.15
C TYR A 121 -11.76 -11.02 5.00
N ALA A 122 -12.90 -10.61 4.48
CA ALA A 122 -13.87 -9.79 5.21
C ALA A 122 -14.36 -10.49 6.49
N GLU A 123 -14.52 -11.82 6.46
CA GLU A 123 -14.89 -12.61 7.64
C GLU A 123 -13.83 -12.56 8.73
N TRP A 124 -12.57 -12.67 8.36
CA TRP A 124 -11.46 -12.53 9.29
C TRP A 124 -11.33 -11.09 9.80
N LYS A 125 -11.32 -10.11 8.89
CA LYS A 125 -11.18 -8.69 9.20
C LYS A 125 -12.20 -8.21 10.23
N SER A 126 -13.44 -8.69 10.15
CA SER A 126 -14.51 -8.31 11.08
C SER A 126 -14.30 -8.83 12.51
N ARG A 127 -13.37 -9.75 12.75
CA ARG A 127 -13.15 -10.44 14.04
C ARG A 127 -11.74 -10.30 14.59
N ALA A 128 -10.74 -10.10 13.71
CA ALA A 128 -9.33 -10.22 14.08
C ALA A 128 -8.72 -8.98 14.71
N TYR A 129 -9.33 -7.83 14.51
CA TYR A 129 -8.74 -6.56 14.92
C TYR A 129 -9.66 -5.81 15.88
N LEU A 130 -9.05 -5.22 16.90
CA LEU A 130 -9.75 -4.25 17.74
C LEU A 130 -10.11 -3.01 16.91
N PRO A 131 -11.25 -2.34 17.22
CA PRO A 131 -11.51 -1.02 16.67
C PRO A 131 -10.35 -0.06 16.96
N ARG A 132 -10.06 0.85 16.05
CA ARG A 132 -8.90 1.77 16.20
C ARG A 132 -9.11 2.86 17.25
N ASP A 133 -10.34 3.05 17.66
CA ASP A 133 -10.81 3.99 18.69
C ASP A 133 -11.01 3.34 20.06
N PHE A 134 -10.52 2.10 20.23
CA PHE A 134 -10.63 1.33 21.46
C PHE A 134 -9.49 1.64 22.46
#